data_354b54b3ee6939ebcc33edf39cd35171
#
_entry.id   354b54b3ee6939ebcc33edf39cd35171
#
_cell.length_a   1.000
_cell.length_b   1.000
_cell.length_c   1.000
_cell.angle_alpha   90.00
_cell.angle_beta   90.00
_cell.angle_gamma   90.00
#
_symmetry.space_group_name_H-M   'P 1'
#
loop_
_entity.id
_entity.type
_entity.pdbx_description
1 polymer ?
#
loop_
_entity_poly.entity_id
_entity_poly.type
_entity_poly.pdbx_seq_one_letter_code
_entity_poly.pdbx_strand_id
1 'polypeptide(L)'
;MLKFSVRKGGWLNMYKITISDGTILKESIEHVSFSTETTNDYNSRHTNPRNSMIITGKIDTDEKTAGFYKWALLPGSNPECYKEITVEQYQKELLVRKVSFNKAFVVDYSENYSNSTGVGTFTLYIRQFFAKDIESFTYKPIYERQ
;
A
#
# COMPACT_ATOMS: atom_id res chain seq x y z
N MET A 1 -5.03 8.87 -19.61
CA MET A 1 -6.26 8.29 -19.49
C MET A 1 -6.25 7.01 -18.76
N LEU A 2 -7.14 6.89 -17.90
CA LEU A 2 -7.19 5.74 -17.15
C LEU A 2 -7.79 4.69 -17.94
N LYS A 3 -7.03 3.81 -18.40
CA LYS A 3 -7.58 2.74 -19.03
C LYS A 3 -7.97 1.79 -18.05
N PHE A 4 -9.12 1.90 -17.61
CA PHE A 4 -9.64 0.80 -16.95
C PHE A 4 -9.70 -0.19 -18.03
N SER A 5 -8.85 -1.04 -18.06
CA SER A 5 -8.98 -2.07 -18.94
C SER A 5 -10.23 -2.72 -18.58
N VAL A 6 -11.18 -2.31 -19.20
CA VAL A 6 -12.38 -2.95 -19.09
C VAL A 6 -12.18 -4.26 -19.69
N ARG A 7 -12.09 -5.14 -18.89
CA ARG A 7 -12.04 -6.37 -19.35
C ARG A 7 -13.35 -6.81 -19.44
N LYS A 8 -13.57 -7.75 -20.11
CA LYS A 8 -14.68 -8.44 -20.22
C LYS A 8 -15.55 -8.40 -19.14
N GLY A 9 -16.59 -7.76 -19.30
CA GLY A 9 -17.60 -7.71 -18.33
C GLY A 9 -17.19 -7.25 -17.08
N GLY A 10 -16.05 -6.75 -16.99
CA GLY A 10 -15.65 -6.56 -15.75
C GLY A 10 -15.61 -5.21 -15.30
N TRP A 11 -16.05 -5.00 -14.19
CA TRP A 11 -15.82 -3.84 -13.49
C TRP A 11 -14.65 -4.16 -12.66
N LEU A 12 -13.61 -3.48 -12.89
CA LEU A 12 -12.43 -3.77 -12.16
C LEU A 12 -12.39 -2.94 -10.94
N ASN A 13 -12.02 -3.55 -9.87
CA ASN A 13 -11.57 -2.83 -8.71
C ASN A 13 -10.25 -2.20 -9.07
N MET A 14 -10.05 -0.99 -8.71
CA MET A 14 -8.83 -0.29 -8.99
C MET A 14 -8.27 0.28 -7.70
N TYR A 15 -6.97 0.16 -7.57
CA TYR A 15 -6.27 0.78 -6.44
C TYR A 15 -5.46 1.94 -6.94
N LYS A 16 -5.42 2.99 -6.15
CA LYS A 16 -4.51 4.11 -6.40
C LYS A 16 -3.65 4.26 -5.17
N ILE A 17 -2.36 4.20 -5.35
CA ILE A 17 -1.42 4.34 -4.25
C ILE A 17 -0.62 5.61 -4.46
N THR A 18 -0.61 6.45 -3.44
CA THR A 18 0.13 7.70 -3.44
C THR A 18 1.11 7.69 -2.30
N ILE A 19 2.37 7.97 -2.57
CA ILE A 19 3.41 8.00 -1.57
C ILE A 19 3.97 9.41 -1.49
N SER A 20 4.39 9.80 -0.30
CA SER A 20 4.82 11.17 -0.03
C SER A 20 6.00 11.63 -0.85
N ASP A 21 6.73 10.70 -1.48
CA ASP A 21 7.83 11.08 -2.37
C ASP A 21 7.36 11.45 -3.78
N GLY A 22 6.05 11.48 -4.01
CA GLY A 22 5.50 11.82 -5.31
C GLY A 22 5.09 10.65 -6.18
N THR A 23 5.36 9.43 -5.73
CA THR A 23 5.03 8.24 -6.50
C THR A 23 3.52 8.02 -6.50
N ILE A 24 2.95 7.78 -7.67
CA ILE A 24 1.54 7.43 -7.81
C ILE A 24 1.46 6.18 -8.68
N LEU A 25 0.82 5.15 -8.14
CA LEU A 25 0.67 3.89 -8.86
C LEU A 25 -0.80 3.56 -9.00
N LYS A 26 -1.22 3.20 -10.19
CA LYS A 26 -2.62 2.86 -10.44
C LYS A 26 -2.78 1.52 -11.12
N GLU A 27 -1.96 1.23 -12.11
CA GLU A 27 -2.19 0.09 -12.97
C GLU A 27 -1.41 -1.14 -12.60
N SER A 28 -0.33 -0.96 -11.88
CA SER A 28 0.54 -2.08 -11.53
C SER A 28 0.03 -2.88 -10.34
N ILE A 29 -0.91 -2.34 -9.60
CA ILE A 29 -1.32 -2.93 -8.33
C ILE A 29 -2.42 -3.95 -8.55
N GLU A 30 -2.20 -5.16 -8.04
CA GLU A 30 -3.17 -6.23 -8.19
C GLU A 30 -3.95 -6.50 -6.91
N HIS A 31 -3.32 -6.35 -5.79
CA HIS A 31 -3.97 -6.71 -4.53
C HIS A 31 -3.41 -5.89 -3.38
N VAL A 32 -4.28 -5.43 -2.52
CA VAL A 32 -3.88 -4.73 -1.29
C VAL A 32 -4.66 -5.33 -0.14
N SER A 33 -3.98 -5.69 0.93
CA SER A 33 -4.66 -6.13 2.12
C SER A 33 -4.18 -5.32 3.31
N PHE A 34 -5.10 -5.04 4.21
CA PHE A 34 -4.81 -4.32 5.43
C PHE A 34 -5.09 -5.23 6.61
N SER A 35 -4.30 -5.11 7.64
CA SER A 35 -4.58 -5.85 8.85
C SER A 35 -4.17 -5.05 10.07
N THR A 36 -4.87 -5.30 11.14
CA THR A 36 -4.57 -4.71 12.44
C THR A 36 -4.36 -5.86 13.41
N GLU A 37 -3.23 -5.84 14.08
CA GLU A 37 -2.88 -6.87 15.00
C GLU A 37 -2.83 -6.29 16.38
N THR A 38 -3.53 -6.90 17.33
CA THR A 38 -3.48 -6.47 18.71
C THR A 38 -2.70 -7.53 19.48
N THR A 39 -1.94 -7.08 20.47
CA THR A 39 -1.15 -8.01 21.26
C THR A 39 -2.07 -8.80 22.17
N ASN A 40 -1.61 -9.97 22.60
CA ASN A 40 -2.34 -10.77 23.54
C ASN A 40 -2.26 -10.22 24.95
N ASP A 41 -1.37 -9.28 25.18
CA ASP A 41 -1.23 -8.64 26.47
C ASP A 41 -2.38 -7.68 26.67
N TYR A 42 -3.16 -7.91 27.71
CA TYR A 42 -4.32 -7.10 28.00
C TYR A 42 -4.00 -5.61 28.09
N ASN A 43 -2.87 -5.28 28.70
CA ASN A 43 -2.49 -3.88 28.88
C ASN A 43 -2.03 -3.24 27.58
N SER A 44 -1.48 -4.02 26.68
CA SER A 44 -0.99 -3.49 25.41
C SER A 44 -2.05 -3.40 24.33
N ARG A 45 -3.13 -4.13 24.51
CA ARG A 45 -4.17 -4.20 23.48
C ARG A 45 -4.77 -2.87 23.11
N HIS A 46 -4.94 -2.03 24.10
CA HIS A 46 -5.58 -0.74 23.86
C HIS A 46 -4.60 0.34 23.48
N THR A 47 -3.32 0.11 23.65
CA THR A 47 -2.35 1.16 23.46
C THR A 47 -1.45 0.95 22.27
N ASN A 48 -1.47 -0.25 21.66
CA ASN A 48 -0.46 -0.56 20.69
C ASN A 48 -0.95 -1.46 19.55
N PRO A 49 -1.97 -1.04 18.82
CA PRO A 49 -2.38 -1.83 17.66
C PRO A 49 -1.32 -1.69 16.59
N ARG A 50 -1.05 -2.77 15.88
CA ARG A 50 -0.09 -2.77 14.81
C ARG A 50 -0.84 -2.82 13.49
N ASN A 51 -0.72 -1.77 12.73
CA ASN A 51 -1.36 -1.70 11.43
C ASN A 51 -0.36 -2.04 10.36
N SER A 52 -0.74 -2.92 9.47
CA SER A 52 0.13 -3.35 8.39
C SER A 52 -0.63 -3.42 7.08
N MET A 53 0.12 -3.43 6.00
CA MET A 53 -0.44 -3.44 4.68
C MET A 53 0.46 -4.27 3.79
N ILE A 54 -0.13 -5.12 2.97
CA ILE A 54 0.60 -5.90 1.98
C ILE A 54 0.08 -5.51 0.61
N ILE A 55 0.99 -5.11 -0.26
CA ILE A 55 0.65 -4.69 -1.62
C ILE A 55 1.36 -5.62 -2.57
N THR A 56 0.61 -6.19 -3.50
CA THR A 56 1.20 -7.01 -4.55
C THR A 56 0.80 -6.47 -5.90
N GLY A 57 1.64 -6.71 -6.88
CA GLY A 57 1.34 -6.27 -8.23
C GLY A 57 2.40 -6.69 -9.21
N LYS A 58 2.33 -6.09 -10.38
CA LYS A 58 3.26 -6.38 -11.46
C LYS A 58 4.33 -5.31 -11.51
N ILE A 59 5.52 -5.74 -11.88
CA ILE A 59 6.61 -4.79 -12.05
C ILE A 59 6.40 -4.12 -13.40
N ASP A 60 6.36 -2.82 -13.39
CA ASP A 60 6.10 -2.05 -14.59
C ASP A 60 7.41 -1.67 -15.28
N THR A 61 7.26 -1.11 -16.47
CA THR A 61 8.42 -0.73 -17.27
C THR A 61 8.78 0.73 -17.10
N ASP A 62 8.00 1.50 -16.38
CA ASP A 62 8.28 2.93 -16.20
C ASP A 62 8.91 3.24 -14.86
N GLU A 63 9.42 2.23 -14.22
CA GLU A 63 10.22 2.36 -13.00
C GLU A 63 9.52 2.90 -11.76
N LYS A 64 8.22 3.02 -11.79
CA LYS A 64 7.53 3.48 -10.59
C LYS A 64 7.64 2.47 -9.45
N THR A 65 7.59 1.18 -9.80
CA THR A 65 7.72 0.16 -8.76
C THR A 65 9.13 0.05 -8.23
N ALA A 66 10.12 0.55 -8.97
CA ALA A 66 11.48 0.57 -8.48
C ALA A 66 11.61 1.42 -7.22
N GLY A 67 10.71 2.37 -7.03
CA GLY A 67 10.71 3.16 -5.81
C GLY A 67 10.48 2.34 -4.57
N PHE A 68 9.72 1.26 -4.69
CA PHE A 68 9.49 0.36 -3.55
C PHE A 68 10.79 -0.32 -3.14
N TYR A 69 11.56 -0.76 -4.11
CA TYR A 69 12.83 -1.43 -3.83
C TYR A 69 13.80 -0.45 -3.17
N LYS A 70 13.87 0.76 -3.70
CA LYS A 70 14.74 1.78 -3.13
C LYS A 70 14.31 2.11 -1.69
N TRP A 71 13.02 2.19 -1.47
CA TRP A 71 12.50 2.45 -0.14
C TRP A 71 12.90 1.32 0.82
N ALA A 72 12.79 0.08 0.36
CA ALA A 72 13.12 -1.07 1.19
C ALA A 72 14.60 -1.11 1.58
N LEU A 73 15.45 -0.51 0.77
CA LEU A 73 16.89 -0.52 1.04
C LEU A 73 17.32 0.54 2.06
N LEU A 74 16.46 1.48 2.38
CA LEU A 74 16.85 2.55 3.29
C LEU A 74 16.98 2.02 4.71
N PRO A 75 18.08 2.32 5.39
CA PRO A 75 18.26 1.85 6.77
C PRO A 75 17.35 2.61 7.71
N GLY A 76 17.04 2.00 8.84
CA GLY A 76 16.18 2.63 9.83
C GLY A 76 16.73 3.93 10.39
N SER A 77 18.04 4.16 10.28
CA SER A 77 18.64 5.39 10.73
C SER A 77 18.40 6.55 9.78
N ASN A 78 17.97 6.26 8.54
CA ASN A 78 17.66 7.31 7.57
C ASN A 78 16.21 7.73 7.77
N PRO A 79 15.94 8.99 8.08
CA PRO A 79 14.56 9.41 8.29
C PRO A 79 13.68 9.24 7.06
N GLU A 80 14.27 9.14 5.88
CA GLU A 80 13.50 8.91 4.67
C GLU A 80 12.98 7.48 4.54
N CYS A 81 13.37 6.60 5.45
CA CYS A 81 12.80 5.25 5.46
C CYS A 81 11.33 5.28 5.87
N TYR A 82 10.87 6.38 6.47
CA TYR A 82 9.47 6.53 6.82
C TYR A 82 8.79 7.41 5.79
N LYS A 83 7.69 6.93 5.25
CA LYS A 83 6.95 7.68 4.23
C LYS A 83 5.47 7.62 4.55
N GLU A 84 4.75 8.61 4.08
CA GLU A 84 3.31 8.55 4.15
C GLU A 84 2.81 7.85 2.89
N ILE A 85 1.92 6.90 3.07
CA ILE A 85 1.34 6.18 1.95
C ILE A 85 -0.17 6.18 2.10
N THR A 86 -0.85 6.48 1.01
CA THR A 86 -2.30 6.49 0.96
C THR A 86 -2.75 5.53 -0.12
N VAL A 87 -3.67 4.66 0.25
CA VAL A 87 -4.24 3.71 -0.69
C VAL A 87 -5.73 3.99 -0.82
N GLU A 88 -6.16 4.17 -2.04
CA GLU A 88 -7.57 4.37 -2.34
C GLU A 88 -8.05 3.20 -3.19
N GLN A 89 -9.17 2.65 -2.83
CA GLN A 89 -9.79 1.56 -3.57
C GLN A 89 -11.06 2.06 -4.22
N TYR A 90 -11.17 1.85 -5.50
CA TYR A 90 -12.31 2.28 -6.30
C TYR A 90 -13.04 1.09 -6.87
N GLN A 91 -14.37 1.22 -6.95
CA GLN A 91 -15.22 0.28 -7.65
C GLN A 91 -16.06 1.11 -8.58
N LYS A 92 -15.96 0.86 -9.88
CA LYS A 92 -16.75 1.63 -10.86
C LYS A 92 -16.64 3.13 -10.63
N GLU A 93 -15.44 3.58 -10.42
CA GLU A 93 -15.17 5.00 -10.21
C GLU A 93 -15.67 5.58 -8.88
N LEU A 94 -16.22 4.73 -8.04
CA LEU A 94 -16.60 5.17 -6.71
C LEU A 94 -15.50 4.83 -5.73
N LEU A 95 -15.14 5.78 -4.92
CA LEU A 95 -14.14 5.56 -3.89
C LEU A 95 -14.80 4.76 -2.76
N VAL A 96 -14.31 3.56 -2.52
CA VAL A 96 -14.88 2.65 -1.55
C VAL A 96 -14.15 2.70 -0.22
N ARG A 97 -12.84 2.78 -0.28
CA ARG A 97 -12.00 2.80 0.94
C ARG A 97 -10.80 3.69 0.71
N LYS A 98 -10.39 4.33 1.77
CA LYS A 98 -9.16 5.12 1.76
C LYS A 98 -8.44 4.87 3.07
N VAL A 99 -7.19 4.45 2.97
CA VAL A 99 -6.36 4.18 4.14
C VAL A 99 -5.05 4.91 3.98
N SER A 100 -4.64 5.63 5.00
CA SER A 100 -3.36 6.32 5.00
C SER A 100 -2.55 5.92 6.20
N PHE A 101 -1.30 5.56 5.95
CA PHE A 101 -0.32 5.37 7.02
C PHE A 101 0.58 6.59 7.01
N ASN A 102 0.54 7.36 8.07
CA ASN A 102 1.28 8.63 8.11
C ASN A 102 2.77 8.45 8.17
N LYS A 103 3.23 7.35 8.72
CA LYS A 103 4.65 7.11 8.90
C LYS A 103 4.90 5.63 8.73
N ALA A 104 4.93 5.20 7.49
CA ALA A 104 5.07 3.80 7.16
C ALA A 104 6.52 3.45 6.89
N PHE A 105 6.89 2.23 7.19
CA PHE A 105 8.21 1.70 6.88
C PHE A 105 8.09 0.31 6.27
N VAL A 106 9.09 -0.08 5.50
CA VAL A 106 9.08 -1.36 4.83
C VAL A 106 9.57 -2.44 5.77
N VAL A 107 8.77 -3.48 5.95
CA VAL A 107 9.17 -4.65 6.72
C VAL A 107 9.85 -5.65 5.80
N ASP A 108 9.27 -5.83 4.62
CA ASP A 108 9.79 -6.82 3.68
C ASP A 108 9.38 -6.44 2.26
N TYR A 109 10.24 -6.74 1.32
CA TYR A 109 9.96 -6.50 -0.09
C TYR A 109 10.58 -7.63 -0.89
N SER A 110 9.84 -8.17 -1.84
CA SER A 110 10.35 -9.22 -2.69
C SER A 110 9.85 -9.06 -4.10
N GLU A 111 10.61 -9.60 -5.03
CA GLU A 111 10.24 -9.62 -6.43
C GLU A 111 10.40 -11.04 -6.94
N ASN A 112 9.51 -11.45 -7.82
CA ASN A 112 9.58 -12.74 -8.45
C ASN A 112 9.47 -12.59 -9.95
N TYR A 113 10.30 -13.33 -10.66
CA TYR A 113 10.31 -13.30 -12.11
C TYR A 113 10.14 -14.71 -12.63
N SER A 114 9.40 -14.86 -13.71
CA SER A 114 9.18 -16.15 -14.32
C SER A 114 9.36 -16.04 -15.83
N ASN A 115 10.14 -16.93 -16.40
CA ASN A 115 10.32 -16.94 -17.85
C ASN A 115 9.05 -17.36 -18.56
N SER A 116 8.23 -18.16 -17.93
CA SER A 116 7.04 -18.65 -18.57
C SER A 116 5.97 -17.58 -18.76
N THR A 117 5.89 -16.65 -17.83
CA THR A 117 4.91 -15.57 -17.93
C THR A 117 5.50 -14.30 -18.50
N GLY A 118 6.80 -14.14 -18.42
CA GLY A 118 7.45 -12.92 -18.90
C GLY A 118 7.14 -11.69 -18.09
N VAL A 119 6.54 -11.85 -16.91
CA VAL A 119 6.14 -10.72 -16.09
C VAL A 119 6.70 -10.87 -14.70
N GLY A 120 7.31 -9.82 -14.20
CA GLY A 120 7.77 -9.81 -12.81
C GLY A 120 6.64 -9.36 -11.89
N THR A 121 6.64 -9.87 -10.69
CA THR A 121 5.67 -9.47 -9.67
C THR A 121 6.42 -9.03 -8.43
N PHE A 122 5.76 -8.22 -7.60
CA PHE A 122 6.36 -7.78 -6.36
C PHE A 122 5.39 -7.95 -5.20
N THR A 123 5.97 -8.03 -4.01
CA THR A 123 5.20 -8.01 -2.78
C THR A 123 5.88 -7.02 -1.83
N LEU A 124 5.13 -6.07 -1.36
CA LEU A 124 5.62 -5.05 -0.43
C LEU A 124 4.83 -5.17 0.86
N TYR A 125 5.55 -5.37 1.97
CA TYR A 125 4.94 -5.46 3.29
C TYR A 125 5.41 -4.25 4.09
N ILE A 126 4.46 -3.44 4.52
CA ILE A 126 4.76 -2.22 5.28
C ILE A 126 3.96 -2.20 6.56
N ARG A 127 4.46 -1.45 7.52
CA ARG A 127 3.78 -1.23 8.78
C ARG A 127 3.77 0.25 9.10
N GLN A 128 2.77 0.66 9.86
CA GLN A 128 2.72 2.01 10.39
C GLN A 128 3.61 2.06 11.64
N PHE A 129 4.49 3.04 11.68
CA PHE A 129 5.28 3.29 12.89
C PHE A 129 4.35 3.78 13.98
N PHE A 130 4.42 3.17 15.14
CA PHE A 130 3.58 3.57 16.26
C PHE A 130 4.36 4.49 17.19
N ALA A 131 3.79 5.65 17.45
CA ALA A 131 4.32 6.54 18.48
C ALA A 131 3.12 7.12 19.21
N LYS A 132 3.29 7.29 20.50
CA LYS A 132 2.17 7.63 21.36
C LYS A 132 1.46 8.92 20.99
N ASP A 133 2.19 9.85 20.43
CA ASP A 133 1.64 11.16 20.07
C ASP A 133 1.52 11.39 18.59
N ILE A 134 1.61 10.32 17.79
CA ILE A 134 1.47 10.44 16.35
C ILE A 134 0.23 9.67 15.96
N GLU A 135 -0.63 10.30 15.19
CA GLU A 135 -1.79 9.62 14.67
C GLU A 135 -1.33 8.50 13.78
N SER A 136 -1.75 7.29 14.09
CA SER A 136 -1.17 6.13 13.44
C SER A 136 -1.69 5.88 12.04
N PHE A 137 -2.97 6.06 11.78
CA PHE A 137 -3.44 5.97 10.41
C PHE A 137 -4.84 6.55 10.30
N THR A 138 -5.23 6.82 9.07
CA THR A 138 -6.55 7.34 8.76
C THR A 138 -7.29 6.30 7.93
N TYR A 139 -8.49 6.01 8.34
CA TYR A 139 -9.35 5.10 7.62
C TYR A 139 -10.70 5.77 7.40
N LYS A 140 -11.12 5.78 6.16
CA LYS A 140 -12.41 6.35 5.84
C LYS A 140 -13.22 5.35 5.08
N PRO A 141 -14.31 4.87 5.64
CA PRO A 141 -15.27 4.11 4.87
C PRO A 141 -16.09 5.13 4.12
N ILE A 142 -15.93 5.14 2.82
CA ILE A 142 -16.57 6.19 2.08
C ILE A 142 -17.71 5.68 1.28
N TYR A 143 -18.84 6.24 1.57
CA TYR A 143 -19.98 6.03 0.73
C TYR A 143 -20.37 7.36 0.15
N GLU A 144 -19.41 8.26 0.07
CA GLU A 144 -19.76 9.56 -0.42
C GLU A 144 -19.85 9.55 -1.91
N ARG A 145 -20.94 10.05 -2.43
CA ARG A 145 -21.06 10.20 -3.82
C ARG A 145 -20.44 11.50 -4.15
N GLN A 146 -19.63 11.48 -5.13
CA GLN A 146 -18.99 12.71 -5.56
C GLN A 146 -19.81 13.40 -6.62
#